data_db52bb69b51f447f5a103973a3717f1a
#
_entry.id   db52bb69b51f447f5a103973a3717f1a
#
_cell.length_a   1.000
_cell.length_b   1.000
_cell.length_c   1.000
_cell.angle_alpha   90.00
_cell.angle_beta   90.00
_cell.angle_gamma   90.00
#
_symmetry.space_group_name_H-M   'P 1'
#
loop_
_entity.id
_entity.type
_entity.pdbx_description
1 polymer ?
#
loop_
_entity_poly.entity_id
_entity_poly.type
_entity_poly.pdbx_seq_one_letter_code
_entity_poly.pdbx_strand_id
1 'polypeptide(L)'
;MFLFVCGTVGCSPFTGLTGFHLRKTFPFIDSKNNLQDSYRNLPYHSSGVAFDSNGEMYFNNFESEGRIGKIRLGKDEKPEVFIDLDEWVSPVGNRSPKAAGLHLDEKNRLLIAESGTGKLLRISSDARKLEVLADSYDGYRFATIKGLAMGKYGDLFVSSPSSGTIYRLRPNEGYIGILNGDLVMVEELCINADGNRLVAAEPDAARIVVFDLSEKLTPVNSWTLVDFSPLGFEPKGLTFDDTGLLYVSLANQDHIRVYDLKKGFEIGFLETDEVPESLVFHDKFIYYTCRQGIRRIHLSQDR
;
A
#
# COMPACT_ATOMS: atom_id res chain seq x y z
N MET A 1 -21.00 -55.68 -16.44
CA MET A 1 -19.82 -55.08 -17.12
C MET A 1 -20.22 -53.66 -17.54
N PHE A 2 -20.10 -52.73 -16.60
CA PHE A 2 -20.42 -51.31 -16.83
C PHE A 2 -19.10 -50.56 -17.07
N LEU A 3 -18.98 -50.04 -18.27
CA LEU A 3 -17.88 -49.12 -18.63
C LEU A 3 -18.19 -47.75 -18.00
N PHE A 4 -17.33 -47.30 -17.08
CA PHE A 4 -17.27 -45.90 -16.70
C PHE A 4 -16.40 -45.14 -17.73
N VAL A 5 -17.03 -44.27 -18.48
CA VAL A 5 -16.32 -43.26 -19.30
C VAL A 5 -15.96 -42.13 -18.35
N CYS A 6 -14.69 -42.06 -18.02
CA CYS A 6 -14.14 -40.93 -17.31
C CYS A 6 -14.02 -39.75 -18.26
N GLY A 7 -14.93 -38.79 -18.18
CA GLY A 7 -14.86 -37.51 -18.88
C GLY A 7 -13.77 -36.65 -18.22
N THR A 8 -12.69 -36.46 -18.94
CA THR A 8 -11.68 -35.47 -18.60
C THR A 8 -12.27 -34.07 -18.78
N VAL A 9 -12.66 -33.47 -17.66
CA VAL A 9 -12.90 -32.02 -17.64
C VAL A 9 -11.53 -31.34 -17.76
N GLY A 10 -11.19 -30.95 -18.96
CA GLY A 10 -10.02 -30.14 -19.21
C GLY A 10 -10.21 -28.80 -18.52
N CYS A 11 -9.38 -28.51 -17.53
CA CYS A 11 -9.14 -27.14 -17.10
C CYS A 11 -8.58 -26.40 -18.31
N SER A 12 -9.42 -25.59 -18.94
CA SER A 12 -8.94 -24.60 -19.90
C SER A 12 -8.05 -23.62 -19.16
N PRO A 13 -6.80 -23.41 -19.56
CA PRO A 13 -6.06 -22.26 -19.10
C PRO A 13 -6.85 -21.02 -19.47
N PHE A 14 -6.89 -20.04 -18.61
CA PHE A 14 -7.55 -18.75 -18.79
C PHE A 14 -7.04 -18.05 -20.07
N THR A 15 -7.64 -18.37 -21.19
CA THR A 15 -7.43 -17.70 -22.48
C THR A 15 -8.62 -16.77 -22.72
N GLY A 16 -8.53 -15.56 -22.18
CA GLY A 16 -9.60 -14.58 -22.34
C GLY A 16 -9.30 -13.19 -21.82
N LEU A 17 -8.07 -12.92 -21.40
CA LEU A 17 -7.67 -11.59 -20.96
C LEU A 17 -6.99 -10.83 -22.09
N THR A 18 -7.80 -10.34 -23.03
CA THR A 18 -7.35 -9.39 -24.02
C THR A 18 -7.43 -7.99 -23.45
N GLY A 19 -6.30 -7.31 -23.31
CA GLY A 19 -6.38 -5.89 -23.41
C GLY A 19 -5.61 -4.97 -22.49
N PHE A 20 -4.75 -5.44 -21.60
CA PHE A 20 -3.74 -4.54 -21.08
C PHE A 20 -2.46 -4.73 -21.89
N HIS A 21 -2.29 -3.90 -22.92
CA HIS A 21 -1.02 -3.83 -23.62
C HIS A 21 0.03 -3.31 -22.64
N LEU A 22 1.00 -4.16 -22.39
CA LEU A 22 2.28 -3.84 -21.78
C LEU A 22 2.81 -2.53 -22.29
N ARG A 23 2.98 -1.59 -21.41
CA ARG A 23 3.76 -0.40 -21.71
C ARG A 23 4.99 -0.39 -20.83
N LYS A 24 6.09 -0.04 -21.49
CA LYS A 24 7.43 0.00 -20.92
C LYS A 24 7.41 0.49 -19.49
N THR A 25 7.82 -0.40 -18.57
CA THR A 25 8.29 0.01 -17.25
C THR A 25 9.46 0.94 -17.48
N PHE A 26 9.37 2.16 -16.99
CA PHE A 26 10.51 3.04 -16.98
C PHE A 26 11.11 2.97 -15.58
N PRO A 27 12.44 2.80 -15.43
CA PRO A 27 13.06 3.10 -14.16
C PRO A 27 12.62 4.50 -13.76
N PHE A 28 12.16 4.63 -12.52
CA PHE A 28 11.62 5.88 -11.98
C PHE A 28 12.60 7.03 -12.10
N ILE A 29 13.88 6.71 -12.04
CA ILE A 29 14.99 7.64 -12.16
C ILE A 29 15.90 7.09 -13.25
N ASP A 30 16.11 7.94 -14.27
CA ASP A 30 17.08 7.68 -15.33
C ASP A 30 18.40 7.24 -14.70
N SER A 31 19.06 6.27 -15.31
CA SER A 31 20.34 5.68 -14.87
C SER A 31 21.48 6.69 -14.62
N LYS A 32 21.26 7.95 -14.95
CA LYS A 32 22.16 9.06 -14.66
C LYS A 32 21.96 9.71 -13.29
N ASN A 33 20.85 9.44 -12.59
CA ASN A 33 20.58 9.97 -11.26
C ASN A 33 20.75 8.87 -10.23
N ASN A 34 21.74 8.99 -9.39
CA ASN A 34 22.28 8.09 -8.37
C ASN A 34 21.26 7.46 -7.36
N LEU A 35 19.95 7.62 -7.53
CA LEU A 35 18.96 6.95 -6.68
C LEU A 35 19.01 5.43 -6.84
N GLN A 36 19.26 4.93 -8.07
CA GLN A 36 19.43 3.47 -8.25
C GLN A 36 20.67 2.95 -7.51
N ASP A 37 21.75 3.72 -7.46
CA ASP A 37 22.97 3.30 -6.78
C ASP A 37 22.86 3.46 -5.26
N SER A 38 22.13 4.44 -4.76
CA SER A 38 21.81 4.59 -3.34
C SER A 38 20.91 3.46 -2.83
N TYR A 39 19.94 3.02 -3.64
CA TYR A 39 19.04 1.93 -3.30
C TYR A 39 19.66 0.53 -3.44
N ARG A 40 20.69 0.34 -4.26
CA ARG A 40 21.38 -0.95 -4.41
C ARG A 40 22.18 -1.36 -3.19
N ASN A 41 22.58 -0.41 -2.37
CA ASN A 41 23.47 -0.63 -1.21
C ASN A 41 22.72 -0.52 0.13
N LEU A 42 21.42 -0.30 0.13
CA LEU A 42 20.66 -0.23 1.37
C LEU A 42 20.29 -1.62 1.87
N PRO A 43 20.52 -1.91 3.15
CA PRO A 43 20.07 -3.17 3.76
C PRO A 43 18.54 -3.26 3.86
N TYR A 44 17.82 -2.17 3.56
CA TYR A 44 16.37 -2.06 3.69
C TYR A 44 15.73 -1.56 2.39
N HIS A 45 14.61 -2.18 2.02
CA HIS A 45 13.82 -1.80 0.85
C HIS A 45 12.78 -0.76 1.23
N SER A 46 12.51 0.21 0.36
CA SER A 46 11.35 1.08 0.53
C SER A 46 10.08 0.22 0.43
N SER A 47 9.19 0.36 1.40
CA SER A 47 7.91 -0.36 1.47
C SER A 47 6.71 0.59 1.47
N GLY A 48 6.93 1.90 1.33
CA GLY A 48 5.87 2.90 1.31
C GLY A 48 6.29 4.14 0.52
N VAL A 49 5.38 4.59 -0.34
CA VAL A 49 5.52 5.79 -1.17
C VAL A 49 4.24 6.61 -1.06
N ALA A 50 4.37 7.93 -1.02
CA ALA A 50 3.24 8.85 -1.06
C ALA A 50 3.61 10.12 -1.84
N PHE A 51 2.61 10.81 -2.37
CA PHE A 51 2.78 12.04 -3.13
C PHE A 51 2.01 13.19 -2.50
N ASP A 52 2.59 14.37 -2.49
CA ASP A 52 1.88 15.58 -2.14
C ASP A 52 1.15 16.20 -3.34
N SER A 53 0.38 17.25 -3.09
CA SER A 53 -0.36 17.96 -4.13
C SER A 53 0.52 18.71 -5.15
N ASN A 54 1.82 18.86 -4.88
CA ASN A 54 2.79 19.49 -5.77
C ASN A 54 3.58 18.46 -6.60
N GLY A 55 3.30 17.16 -6.40
CA GLY A 55 4.00 16.05 -7.05
C GLY A 55 5.37 15.74 -6.43
N GLU A 56 5.65 16.20 -5.20
CA GLU A 56 6.79 15.69 -4.42
C GLU A 56 6.48 14.28 -3.93
N MET A 57 7.43 13.39 -4.14
CA MET A 57 7.36 12.01 -3.69
C MET A 57 8.07 11.85 -2.36
N TYR A 58 7.40 11.21 -1.40
CA TYR A 58 7.93 10.80 -0.12
C TYR A 58 8.05 9.29 -0.09
N PHE A 59 9.12 8.76 0.49
CA PHE A 59 9.38 7.33 0.54
C PHE A 59 10.12 6.96 1.82
N ASN A 60 9.77 5.83 2.40
CA ASN A 60 10.40 5.33 3.62
C ASN A 60 11.72 4.59 3.34
N ASN A 61 12.44 4.27 4.41
CA ASN A 61 13.71 3.53 4.40
C ASN A 61 14.81 4.21 3.57
N PHE A 62 14.81 5.53 3.54
CA PHE A 62 15.90 6.28 2.91
C PHE A 62 17.14 6.26 3.81
N GLU A 63 18.16 5.50 3.41
CA GLU A 63 19.41 5.25 4.14
C GLU A 63 19.27 4.47 5.47
N SER A 64 18.08 4.46 6.11
CA SER A 64 17.77 3.66 7.30
C SER A 64 16.27 3.46 7.46
N GLU A 65 15.84 2.49 8.30
CA GLU A 65 14.42 2.16 8.53
C GLU A 65 13.59 3.30 9.14
N GLY A 66 14.21 4.21 9.88
CA GLY A 66 13.54 5.38 10.49
C GLY A 66 13.52 6.61 9.61
N ARG A 67 14.26 6.63 8.48
CA ARG A 67 14.37 7.81 7.62
C ARG A 67 13.34 7.83 6.51
N ILE A 68 12.78 9.00 6.29
CA ILE A 68 11.93 9.29 5.14
C ILE A 68 12.66 10.26 4.23
N GLY A 69 12.81 9.84 2.99
CA GLY A 69 13.34 10.68 1.92
C GLY A 69 12.21 11.39 1.18
N LYS A 70 12.54 12.49 0.53
CA LYS A 70 11.66 13.15 -0.44
C LYS A 70 12.41 13.52 -1.71
N ILE A 71 11.70 13.61 -2.83
CA ILE A 71 12.23 14.05 -4.12
C ILE A 71 11.14 14.67 -4.95
N ARG A 72 11.44 15.76 -5.65
CA ARG A 72 10.59 16.28 -6.71
C ARG A 72 10.88 15.53 -8.01
N LEU A 73 9.83 15.07 -8.68
CA LEU A 73 9.96 14.34 -9.94
C LEU A 73 10.29 15.31 -11.08
N GLY A 74 11.56 15.35 -11.50
CA GLY A 74 12.04 16.20 -12.56
C GLY A 74 13.45 15.81 -12.99
N LYS A 75 14.04 16.58 -13.91
CA LYS A 75 15.42 16.37 -14.31
C LYS A 75 16.36 16.91 -13.23
N ASP A 76 17.38 16.14 -12.90
CA ASP A 76 18.53 16.53 -12.07
C ASP A 76 18.26 16.75 -10.56
N GLU A 77 17.10 16.39 -10.02
CA GLU A 77 16.87 16.47 -8.58
C GLU A 77 17.38 15.21 -7.87
N LYS A 78 18.04 15.40 -6.73
CA LYS A 78 18.49 14.32 -5.86
C LYS A 78 17.53 14.18 -4.68
N PRO A 79 17.33 12.94 -4.18
CA PRO A 79 16.56 12.76 -2.96
C PRO A 79 17.29 13.40 -1.78
N GLU A 80 16.52 13.92 -0.86
CA GLU A 80 17.02 14.45 0.40
C GLU A 80 16.25 13.83 1.57
N VAL A 81 16.87 13.85 2.76
CA VAL A 81 16.19 13.43 3.98
C VAL A 81 15.09 14.44 4.29
N PHE A 82 13.84 13.97 4.36
CA PHE A 82 12.72 14.77 4.84
C PHE A 82 12.68 14.79 6.37
N ILE A 83 12.79 13.62 7.00
CA ILE A 83 12.84 13.46 8.45
C ILE A 83 13.54 12.17 8.84
N ASP A 84 14.25 12.20 9.96
CA ASP A 84 14.78 11.04 10.65
C ASP A 84 13.95 10.80 11.92
N LEU A 85 13.17 9.73 11.95
CA LEU A 85 12.29 9.43 13.09
C LEU A 85 13.05 9.10 14.36
N ASP A 86 14.30 8.64 14.28
CA ASP A 86 15.14 8.36 15.45
C ASP A 86 15.44 9.63 16.27
N GLU A 87 15.39 10.81 15.63
CA GLU A 87 15.57 12.10 16.32
C GLU A 87 14.29 12.58 17.03
N TRP A 88 13.12 12.04 16.66
CA TRP A 88 11.81 12.56 17.11
C TRP A 88 11.02 11.57 17.97
N VAL A 89 11.23 10.28 17.77
CA VAL A 89 10.44 9.21 18.39
C VAL A 89 11.34 8.35 19.26
N SER A 90 11.08 8.36 20.56
CA SER A 90 11.84 7.51 21.48
C SER A 90 11.52 6.03 21.24
N PRO A 91 12.54 5.16 21.25
CA PRO A 91 12.37 3.71 21.19
C PRO A 91 11.45 3.19 22.31
N VAL A 92 10.80 2.07 22.09
CA VAL A 92 9.99 1.36 23.08
C VAL A 92 10.62 0.00 23.36
N GLY A 93 11.25 -0.14 24.53
CA GLY A 93 12.11 -1.29 24.81
C GLY A 93 13.26 -1.36 23.82
N ASN A 94 13.39 -2.48 23.09
CA ASN A 94 14.42 -2.69 22.07
C ASN A 94 13.93 -2.37 20.65
N ARG A 95 12.77 -1.72 20.51
CA ARG A 95 12.18 -1.41 19.19
C ARG A 95 12.45 0.05 18.84
N SER A 96 13.23 0.26 17.78
CA SER A 96 13.46 1.57 17.18
C SER A 96 12.31 1.97 16.25
N PRO A 97 12.13 3.27 15.97
CA PRO A 97 11.16 3.74 14.99
C PRO A 97 11.41 3.17 13.61
N LYS A 98 10.32 2.77 12.92
CA LYS A 98 10.33 2.23 11.55
C LYS A 98 9.13 2.77 10.78
N ALA A 99 9.38 3.55 9.75
CA ALA A 99 8.30 4.00 8.88
C ALA A 99 7.79 2.85 8.01
N ALA A 100 6.47 2.66 7.97
CA ALA A 100 5.81 1.69 7.10
C ALA A 100 4.86 2.40 6.11
N GLY A 101 3.56 2.43 6.35
CA GLY A 101 2.61 3.11 5.48
C GLY A 101 2.77 4.63 5.52
N LEU A 102 2.72 5.25 4.34
CA LEU A 102 2.81 6.70 4.16
C LEU A 102 1.56 7.23 3.45
N HIS A 103 1.09 8.40 3.85
CA HIS A 103 0.03 9.13 3.15
C HIS A 103 0.19 10.64 3.35
N LEU A 104 -0.21 11.46 2.38
CA LEU A 104 -0.27 12.91 2.54
C LEU A 104 -1.73 13.32 2.74
N ASP A 105 -1.98 14.22 3.71
CA ASP A 105 -3.29 14.82 3.88
C ASP A 105 -3.48 16.07 2.97
N GLU A 106 -4.68 16.61 2.95
CA GLU A 106 -5.05 17.78 2.13
C GLU A 106 -4.20 19.04 2.41
N LYS A 107 -3.47 19.07 3.53
CA LYS A 107 -2.56 20.14 3.91
C LYS A 107 -1.09 19.79 3.64
N ASN A 108 -0.84 18.76 2.84
CA ASN A 108 0.49 18.21 2.57
C ASN A 108 1.27 17.85 3.84
N ARG A 109 0.58 17.41 4.90
CA ARG A 109 1.23 16.87 6.09
C ARG A 109 1.38 15.37 5.90
N LEU A 110 2.57 14.87 6.19
CA LEU A 110 2.86 13.45 6.04
C LEU A 110 2.30 12.67 7.23
N LEU A 111 1.46 11.69 6.92
CA LEU A 111 0.95 10.69 7.84
C LEU A 111 1.82 9.44 7.73
N ILE A 112 2.19 8.87 8.87
CA ILE A 112 3.09 7.72 8.94
C ILE A 112 2.49 6.67 9.88
N ALA A 113 2.24 5.47 9.37
CA ALA A 113 2.10 4.29 10.19
C ALA A 113 3.51 3.85 10.63
N GLU A 114 3.90 4.17 11.86
CA GLU A 114 5.20 3.84 12.41
C GLU A 114 5.12 2.47 13.10
N SER A 115 5.73 1.46 12.47
CA SER A 115 5.57 0.05 12.84
C SER A 115 6.48 -0.39 13.99
N GLY A 116 7.60 0.28 14.21
CA GLY A 116 8.58 -0.11 15.22
C GLY A 116 8.08 0.12 16.63
N THR A 117 7.55 1.28 16.95
CA THR A 117 7.04 1.62 18.28
C THR A 117 5.51 1.66 18.36
N GLY A 118 4.83 1.45 17.23
CA GLY A 118 3.37 1.35 17.16
C GLY A 118 2.67 2.71 17.28
N LYS A 119 3.07 3.70 16.47
CA LYS A 119 2.49 5.04 16.52
C LYS A 119 1.99 5.49 15.16
N LEU A 120 0.81 6.07 15.13
CA LEU A 120 0.34 6.85 13.99
C LEU A 120 0.82 8.29 14.17
N LEU A 121 1.66 8.75 13.26
CA LEU A 121 2.30 10.05 13.32
C LEU A 121 1.79 10.97 12.23
N ARG A 122 1.86 12.28 12.49
CA ARG A 122 1.63 13.33 11.50
C ARG A 122 2.76 14.35 11.57
N ILE A 123 3.36 14.65 10.43
CA ILE A 123 4.47 15.58 10.32
C ILE A 123 4.07 16.74 9.44
N SER A 124 4.38 17.97 9.89
CA SER A 124 4.14 19.17 9.07
C SER A 124 4.94 19.14 7.77
N SER A 125 4.44 19.81 6.72
CA SER A 125 5.07 19.85 5.40
C SER A 125 6.50 20.42 5.40
N ASP A 126 6.84 21.20 6.42
CA ASP A 126 8.19 21.75 6.64
C ASP A 126 9.07 20.92 7.58
N ALA A 127 8.61 19.72 7.98
CA ALA A 127 9.25 18.79 8.91
C ALA A 127 9.60 19.38 10.29
N ARG A 128 8.91 20.46 10.73
CA ARG A 128 9.22 21.13 12.01
C ARG A 128 8.33 20.73 13.16
N LYS A 129 7.22 20.05 12.89
CA LYS A 129 6.27 19.61 13.90
C LYS A 129 5.89 18.14 13.66
N LEU A 130 6.08 17.33 14.71
CA LEU A 130 5.59 15.96 14.76
C LEU A 130 4.46 15.87 15.80
N GLU A 131 3.38 15.20 15.43
CA GLU A 131 2.24 14.92 16.29
C GLU A 131 2.03 13.40 16.33
N VAL A 132 1.81 12.85 17.54
CA VAL A 132 1.31 11.49 17.70
C VAL A 132 -0.21 11.55 17.64
N LEU A 133 -0.81 11.00 16.60
CA LEU A 133 -2.27 10.96 16.42
C LEU A 133 -2.91 9.85 17.24
N ALA A 134 -2.21 8.71 17.36
CA ALA A 134 -2.59 7.59 18.21
C ALA A 134 -1.39 6.68 18.45
N ASP A 135 -1.34 6.04 19.60
CA ASP A 135 -0.36 4.99 19.98
C ASP A 135 -1.02 3.80 20.70
N SER A 136 -2.32 3.90 20.94
CA SER A 136 -3.08 2.94 21.75
C SER A 136 -4.57 2.98 21.41
N TYR A 137 -5.28 1.91 21.78
CA TYR A 137 -6.72 1.81 21.76
C TYR A 137 -7.19 1.12 23.03
N ASP A 138 -8.20 1.70 23.72
CA ASP A 138 -8.77 1.18 24.98
C ASP A 138 -7.71 0.84 26.05
N GLY A 139 -6.69 1.69 26.17
CA GLY A 139 -5.58 1.54 27.13
C GLY A 139 -4.48 0.57 26.70
N TYR A 140 -4.64 -0.13 25.59
CA TYR A 140 -3.64 -1.07 25.06
C TYR A 140 -2.83 -0.40 23.94
N ARG A 141 -1.50 -0.41 24.06
CA ARG A 141 -0.62 0.12 23.02
C ARG A 141 -0.68 -0.73 21.75
N PHE A 142 -0.57 -0.09 20.61
CA PHE A 142 -0.40 -0.82 19.36
C PHE A 142 0.92 -1.58 19.39
N ALA A 143 0.86 -2.88 19.06
CA ALA A 143 2.07 -3.69 18.91
C ALA A 143 2.83 -3.30 17.64
N THR A 144 2.11 -3.25 16.52
CA THR A 144 2.59 -2.77 15.21
C THR A 144 1.43 -2.14 14.48
N ILE A 145 1.71 -1.15 13.65
CA ILE A 145 0.78 -0.64 12.64
C ILE A 145 1.51 -0.56 11.31
N LYS A 146 0.81 -0.78 10.17
CA LYS A 146 1.49 -0.89 8.88
C LYS A 146 0.76 -0.17 7.74
N GLY A 147 -0.34 -0.70 7.24
CA GLY A 147 -1.10 -0.11 6.15
C GLY A 147 -1.84 1.14 6.61
N LEU A 148 -1.93 2.12 5.72
CA LEU A 148 -2.58 3.40 5.97
C LEU A 148 -3.37 3.82 4.74
N ALA A 149 -4.67 4.03 4.92
CA ALA A 149 -5.54 4.61 3.89
C ALA A 149 -6.30 5.81 4.44
N MET A 150 -6.50 6.83 3.61
CA MET A 150 -7.27 8.01 3.98
C MET A 150 -8.60 8.04 3.22
N GLY A 151 -9.69 8.01 3.97
CA GLY A 151 -11.03 8.11 3.46
C GLY A 151 -11.47 9.56 3.24
N LYS A 152 -12.68 9.70 2.71
CA LYS A 152 -13.34 10.99 2.61
C LYS A 152 -13.37 11.69 3.98
N TYR A 153 -13.25 12.98 3.96
CA TYR A 153 -13.35 13.85 5.16
C TYR A 153 -12.19 13.69 6.17
N GLY A 154 -11.07 13.05 5.75
CA GLY A 154 -9.89 12.91 6.58
C GLY A 154 -9.99 11.81 7.63
N ASP A 155 -10.92 10.87 7.49
CA ASP A 155 -10.89 9.61 8.24
C ASP A 155 -9.66 8.79 7.83
N LEU A 156 -8.96 8.23 8.80
CA LEU A 156 -7.82 7.37 8.59
C LEU A 156 -8.18 5.92 8.92
N PHE A 157 -7.77 4.99 8.07
CA PHE A 157 -7.83 3.56 8.30
C PHE A 157 -6.40 3.05 8.47
N VAL A 158 -6.15 2.34 9.57
CA VAL A 158 -4.81 1.87 9.92
C VAL A 158 -4.88 0.39 10.24
N SER A 159 -4.04 -0.41 9.59
CA SER A 159 -3.93 -1.82 9.89
C SER A 159 -2.97 -2.08 11.05
N SER A 160 -3.31 -3.07 11.86
CA SER A 160 -2.44 -3.63 12.89
C SER A 160 -2.27 -5.13 12.63
N PRO A 161 -1.17 -5.54 11.96
CA PRO A 161 -0.99 -6.93 11.51
C PRO A 161 -1.07 -7.94 12.63
N SER A 162 -0.36 -7.72 13.71
CA SER A 162 -0.26 -8.67 14.83
C SER A 162 -1.58 -8.89 15.59
N SER A 163 -2.52 -7.94 15.53
CA SER A 163 -3.85 -8.07 16.14
C SER A 163 -4.95 -8.41 15.13
N GLY A 164 -4.65 -8.46 13.83
CA GLY A 164 -5.65 -8.68 12.78
C GLY A 164 -6.70 -7.57 12.72
N THR A 165 -6.36 -6.35 13.14
CA THR A 165 -7.32 -5.27 13.36
C THR A 165 -7.12 -4.14 12.37
N ILE A 166 -8.23 -3.61 11.85
CA ILE A 166 -8.26 -2.31 11.17
C ILE A 166 -8.89 -1.31 12.11
N TYR A 167 -8.15 -0.26 12.46
CA TYR A 167 -8.65 0.87 13.21
C TYR A 167 -9.13 1.97 12.26
N ARG A 168 -10.18 2.67 12.66
CA ARG A 168 -10.63 3.91 12.06
C ARG A 168 -10.41 5.06 13.02
N LEU A 169 -9.78 6.12 12.55
CA LEU A 169 -9.49 7.31 13.32
C LEU A 169 -10.09 8.55 12.67
N ARG A 170 -10.50 9.51 13.50
CA ARG A 170 -10.81 10.89 13.14
C ARG A 170 -9.95 11.81 14.00
N PRO A 171 -8.75 12.12 13.56
CA PRO A 171 -7.79 12.84 14.42
C PRO A 171 -8.30 14.19 14.92
N ASN A 172 -9.07 14.91 14.09
CA ASN A 172 -9.61 16.22 14.47
C ASN A 172 -10.73 16.11 15.53
N GLU A 173 -11.36 14.95 15.69
CA GLU A 173 -12.43 14.69 16.67
C GLU A 173 -11.90 13.90 17.88
N GLY A 174 -10.61 13.50 17.87
CA GLY A 174 -10.06 12.61 18.89
C GLY A 174 -10.70 11.21 18.92
N TYR A 175 -11.34 10.82 17.82
CA TYR A 175 -12.02 9.53 17.72
C TYR A 175 -11.08 8.44 17.22
N ILE A 176 -11.13 7.27 17.87
CA ILE A 176 -10.57 6.02 17.40
C ILE A 176 -11.54 4.89 17.70
N GLY A 177 -11.69 3.96 16.76
CA GLY A 177 -12.55 2.77 16.90
C GLY A 177 -12.06 1.63 16.04
N ILE A 178 -12.52 0.42 16.33
CA ILE A 178 -12.26 -0.75 15.51
C ILE A 178 -13.25 -0.75 14.34
N LEU A 179 -12.73 -0.88 13.11
CA LEU A 179 -13.54 -1.14 11.92
C LEU A 179 -13.80 -2.64 11.78
N ASN A 180 -12.76 -3.45 11.92
CA ASN A 180 -12.80 -4.91 11.92
C ASN A 180 -11.65 -5.46 12.76
N GLY A 181 -11.88 -6.55 13.49
CA GLY A 181 -10.90 -7.17 14.39
C GLY A 181 -10.65 -8.66 14.14
N ASP A 182 -11.13 -9.21 13.02
CA ASP A 182 -11.14 -10.65 12.75
C ASP A 182 -10.29 -11.06 11.54
N LEU A 183 -9.31 -10.22 11.17
CA LEU A 183 -8.41 -10.49 10.05
C LEU A 183 -7.16 -11.23 10.50
N VAL A 184 -6.48 -11.87 9.53
CA VAL A 184 -5.21 -12.58 9.76
C VAL A 184 -4.08 -11.77 9.14
N MET A 185 -3.19 -11.20 9.98
CA MET A 185 -2.01 -10.44 9.51
C MET A 185 -2.34 -9.41 8.44
N VAL A 186 -3.38 -8.58 8.70
CA VAL A 186 -3.73 -7.50 7.76
C VAL A 186 -2.59 -6.50 7.64
N GLU A 187 -2.05 -6.36 6.43
CA GLU A 187 -0.91 -5.51 6.18
C GLU A 187 -1.29 -4.23 5.43
N GLU A 188 -1.59 -4.33 4.15
CA GLU A 188 -1.81 -3.17 3.30
C GLU A 188 -3.29 -2.82 3.19
N LEU A 189 -3.57 -1.54 3.06
CA LEU A 189 -4.90 -0.98 2.93
C LEU A 189 -4.96 0.02 1.78
N CYS A 190 -6.04 0.02 1.01
CA CYS A 190 -6.37 1.13 0.12
C CYS A 190 -7.87 1.38 0.12
N ILE A 191 -8.27 2.61 -0.21
CA ILE A 191 -9.68 2.99 -0.32
C ILE A 191 -9.93 3.61 -1.69
N ASN A 192 -11.09 3.31 -2.30
CA ASN A 192 -11.42 3.87 -3.59
C ASN A 192 -11.78 5.38 -3.49
N ALA A 193 -11.73 6.09 -4.61
CA ALA A 193 -11.99 7.53 -4.68
C ALA A 193 -13.38 7.93 -4.16
N ASP A 194 -14.39 7.07 -4.32
CA ASP A 194 -15.74 7.31 -3.77
C ASP A 194 -15.77 7.21 -2.24
N GLY A 195 -14.76 6.59 -1.62
CA GLY A 195 -14.67 6.38 -0.18
C GLY A 195 -15.65 5.33 0.35
N ASN A 196 -16.24 4.52 -0.52
CA ASN A 196 -17.23 3.52 -0.15
C ASN A 196 -16.73 2.07 -0.16
N ARG A 197 -15.47 1.85 -0.54
CA ARG A 197 -14.80 0.54 -0.51
C ARG A 197 -13.40 0.64 0.02
N LEU A 198 -13.16 0.00 1.17
CA LEU A 198 -11.84 -0.23 1.73
C LEU A 198 -11.41 -1.65 1.35
N VAL A 199 -10.18 -1.80 0.88
CA VAL A 199 -9.60 -3.10 0.52
C VAL A 199 -8.41 -3.37 1.42
N ALA A 200 -8.31 -4.60 1.90
CA ALA A 200 -7.26 -5.07 2.78
C ALA A 200 -6.56 -6.29 2.21
N ALA A 201 -5.25 -6.32 2.30
CA ALA A 201 -4.43 -7.48 2.02
C ALA A 201 -4.15 -8.27 3.31
N GLU A 202 -4.40 -9.58 3.27
CA GLU A 202 -4.06 -10.53 4.32
C GLU A 202 -3.04 -11.55 3.77
N PRO A 203 -1.73 -11.26 3.83
CA PRO A 203 -0.69 -12.13 3.26
C PRO A 203 -0.72 -13.55 3.82
N ASP A 204 -0.80 -13.71 5.14
CA ASP A 204 -0.80 -15.02 5.79
C ASP A 204 -2.09 -15.83 5.52
N ALA A 205 -3.19 -15.16 5.24
CA ALA A 205 -4.42 -15.79 4.78
C ALA A 205 -4.50 -15.90 3.26
N ALA A 206 -3.48 -15.42 2.54
CA ALA A 206 -3.35 -15.43 1.09
C ALA A 206 -4.61 -14.88 0.37
N ARG A 207 -5.20 -13.77 0.84
CA ARG A 207 -6.45 -13.24 0.27
C ARG A 207 -6.53 -11.72 0.31
N ILE A 208 -7.43 -11.21 -0.53
CA ILE A 208 -7.87 -9.81 -0.51
C ILE A 208 -9.30 -9.75 -0.01
N VAL A 209 -9.53 -8.91 1.00
CA VAL A 209 -10.86 -8.65 1.57
C VAL A 209 -11.30 -7.24 1.22
N VAL A 210 -12.56 -7.10 0.82
CA VAL A 210 -13.22 -5.83 0.52
C VAL A 210 -14.27 -5.56 1.59
N PHE A 211 -14.26 -4.33 2.11
CA PHE A 211 -15.29 -3.80 3.00
C PHE A 211 -16.11 -2.76 2.25
N ASP A 212 -17.39 -3.02 2.04
CA ASP A 212 -18.32 -2.02 1.58
C ASP A 212 -18.68 -1.11 2.76
N LEU A 213 -18.45 0.19 2.60
CA LEU A 213 -18.63 1.18 3.66
C LEU A 213 -19.91 2.01 3.42
N SER A 214 -20.62 2.32 4.52
CA SER A 214 -21.71 3.28 4.52
C SER A 214 -21.21 4.72 4.33
N GLU A 215 -22.10 5.66 4.15
CA GLU A 215 -21.76 7.11 4.15
C GLU A 215 -21.07 7.57 5.45
N LYS A 216 -21.33 6.88 6.56
CA LYS A 216 -20.66 7.12 7.85
C LYS A 216 -19.33 6.36 8.00
N LEU A 217 -18.85 5.74 6.93
CA LEU A 217 -17.62 4.94 6.88
C LEU A 217 -17.61 3.80 7.91
N THR A 218 -18.76 3.20 8.16
CA THR A 218 -18.88 1.96 8.91
C THR A 218 -19.07 0.80 7.94
N PRO A 219 -18.51 -0.39 8.20
CA PRO A 219 -18.69 -1.54 7.31
C PRO A 219 -20.15 -1.98 7.31
N VAL A 220 -20.72 -2.14 6.14
CA VAL A 220 -22.08 -2.70 5.94
C VAL A 220 -22.00 -4.11 5.40
N ASN A 221 -20.91 -4.47 4.77
CA ASN A 221 -20.63 -5.79 4.25
C ASN A 221 -19.12 -6.00 4.14
N SER A 222 -18.67 -7.25 4.16
CA SER A 222 -17.31 -7.65 3.82
C SER A 222 -17.30 -8.96 3.04
N TRP A 223 -16.40 -9.07 2.07
CA TRP A 223 -16.29 -10.25 1.21
C TRP A 223 -14.87 -10.46 0.70
N THR A 224 -14.52 -11.69 0.40
CA THR A 224 -13.23 -12.03 -0.19
C THR A 224 -13.31 -11.82 -1.70
N LEU A 225 -12.48 -10.89 -2.22
CA LEU A 225 -12.36 -10.64 -3.65
C LEU A 225 -11.65 -11.80 -4.35
N VAL A 226 -10.56 -12.24 -3.77
CA VAL A 226 -9.74 -13.33 -4.30
C VAL A 226 -9.05 -14.06 -3.15
N ASP A 227 -8.99 -15.39 -3.30
CA ASP A 227 -8.23 -16.30 -2.46
C ASP A 227 -7.08 -16.88 -3.28
N PHE A 228 -5.86 -16.55 -2.91
CA PHE A 228 -4.64 -17.01 -3.54
C PHE A 228 -4.06 -18.27 -2.91
N SER A 229 -4.65 -18.80 -1.84
CA SER A 229 -4.13 -19.97 -1.11
C SER A 229 -3.93 -21.20 -2.01
N PRO A 230 -4.78 -21.47 -3.03
CA PRO A 230 -4.55 -22.58 -3.96
C PRO A 230 -3.31 -22.40 -4.84
N LEU A 231 -2.84 -21.17 -4.99
CA LEU A 231 -1.67 -20.82 -5.82
C LEU A 231 -0.41 -20.58 -4.99
N GLY A 232 -0.55 -20.49 -3.67
CA GLY A 232 0.55 -20.18 -2.74
C GLY A 232 1.10 -18.75 -2.91
N PHE A 233 0.27 -17.80 -3.33
CA PHE A 233 0.66 -16.40 -3.49
C PHE A 233 0.23 -15.56 -2.30
N GLU A 234 1.06 -14.61 -1.91
CA GLU A 234 0.80 -13.66 -0.83
C GLU A 234 0.57 -12.26 -1.41
N PRO A 235 -0.58 -11.62 -1.17
CA PRO A 235 -0.81 -10.24 -1.58
C PRO A 235 0.08 -9.28 -0.78
N LYS A 236 0.58 -8.23 -1.45
CA LYS A 236 1.46 -7.20 -0.88
C LYS A 236 0.87 -5.81 -1.08
N GLY A 237 1.24 -5.10 -2.12
CA GLY A 237 0.80 -3.73 -2.37
C GLY A 237 -0.59 -3.66 -2.97
N LEU A 238 -1.33 -2.62 -2.60
CA LEU A 238 -2.67 -2.33 -3.07
C LEU A 238 -2.80 -0.86 -3.47
N THR A 239 -3.42 -0.57 -4.60
CA THR A 239 -3.83 0.79 -4.94
C THR A 239 -5.01 0.79 -5.90
N PHE A 240 -5.82 1.86 -5.86
CA PHE A 240 -6.82 2.14 -6.89
C PHE A 240 -6.29 3.18 -7.87
N ASP A 241 -6.70 3.09 -9.14
CA ASP A 241 -6.58 4.19 -10.08
C ASP A 241 -7.80 5.13 -10.01
N ASP A 242 -7.76 6.20 -10.79
CA ASP A 242 -8.85 7.20 -10.87
C ASP A 242 -10.13 6.66 -11.55
N THR A 243 -10.06 5.50 -12.19
CA THR A 243 -11.21 4.83 -12.82
C THR A 243 -11.88 3.82 -11.90
N GLY A 244 -11.26 3.55 -10.74
CA GLY A 244 -11.72 2.62 -9.73
C GLY A 244 -11.31 1.17 -9.95
N LEU A 245 -10.31 0.92 -10.80
CA LEU A 245 -9.65 -0.39 -10.89
C LEU A 245 -8.68 -0.57 -9.74
N LEU A 246 -8.69 -1.77 -9.16
CA LEU A 246 -7.78 -2.18 -8.10
C LEU A 246 -6.56 -2.88 -8.68
N TYR A 247 -5.38 -2.44 -8.27
CA TYR A 247 -4.09 -3.03 -8.58
C TYR A 247 -3.55 -3.76 -7.37
N VAL A 248 -3.07 -4.99 -7.56
CA VAL A 248 -2.59 -5.88 -6.50
C VAL A 248 -1.25 -6.46 -6.91
N SER A 249 -0.21 -6.21 -6.12
CA SER A 249 1.05 -6.93 -6.24
C SER A 249 1.05 -8.19 -5.38
N LEU A 250 1.83 -9.18 -5.79
CA LEU A 250 1.97 -10.47 -5.10
C LEU A 250 3.44 -10.72 -4.81
N ALA A 251 3.74 -11.31 -3.65
CA ALA A 251 5.08 -11.73 -3.31
C ALA A 251 5.64 -12.69 -4.37
N ASN A 252 6.89 -12.46 -4.75
CA ASN A 252 7.63 -13.31 -5.71
C ASN A 252 7.00 -13.40 -7.11
N GLN A 253 6.16 -12.44 -7.49
CA GLN A 253 5.57 -12.34 -8.83
C GLN A 253 5.99 -11.03 -9.50
N ASP A 254 6.40 -11.11 -10.76
CA ASP A 254 6.87 -9.98 -11.59
C ASP A 254 5.74 -9.31 -12.37
N HIS A 255 4.55 -9.26 -11.78
CA HIS A 255 3.39 -8.61 -12.38
C HIS A 255 2.44 -8.06 -11.32
N ILE A 256 1.66 -7.06 -11.70
CA ILE A 256 0.62 -6.44 -10.90
C ILE A 256 -0.72 -6.86 -11.48
N ARG A 257 -1.56 -7.54 -10.70
CA ARG A 257 -2.90 -7.97 -11.10
C ARG A 257 -3.89 -6.83 -11.03
N VAL A 258 -4.85 -6.81 -11.95
CA VAL A 258 -5.85 -5.74 -12.06
C VAL A 258 -7.25 -6.32 -11.91
N TYR A 259 -8.01 -5.76 -10.97
CA TYR A 259 -9.36 -6.18 -10.64
C TYR A 259 -10.38 -5.07 -10.89
N ASP A 260 -11.52 -5.44 -11.44
CA ASP A 260 -12.71 -4.58 -11.47
C ASP A 260 -13.67 -5.01 -10.35
N LEU A 261 -13.76 -4.21 -9.29
CA LEU A 261 -14.60 -4.53 -8.14
C LEU A 261 -16.11 -4.49 -8.47
N LYS A 262 -16.51 -3.81 -9.54
CA LYS A 262 -17.92 -3.81 -9.99
C LYS A 262 -18.28 -5.13 -10.65
N LYS A 263 -17.31 -5.73 -11.35
CA LYS A 263 -17.45 -7.05 -11.96
C LYS A 263 -17.13 -8.19 -11.00
N GLY A 264 -16.29 -7.91 -9.96
CA GLY A 264 -15.92 -8.87 -8.93
C GLY A 264 -14.85 -9.88 -9.37
N PHE A 265 -14.07 -9.59 -10.44
CA PHE A 265 -13.03 -10.49 -10.93
C PHE A 265 -11.83 -9.76 -11.53
N GLU A 266 -10.74 -10.53 -11.73
CA GLU A 266 -9.52 -10.08 -12.40
C GLU A 266 -9.79 -9.81 -13.88
N ILE A 267 -9.35 -8.65 -14.36
CA ILE A 267 -9.52 -8.22 -15.75
C ILE A 267 -8.22 -8.17 -16.54
N GLY A 268 -7.06 -8.35 -15.89
CA GLY A 268 -5.76 -8.35 -16.54
C GLY A 268 -4.61 -8.22 -15.55
N PHE A 269 -3.42 -8.02 -16.07
CA PHE A 269 -2.21 -7.76 -15.30
C PHE A 269 -1.26 -6.83 -16.05
N LEU A 270 -0.36 -6.20 -15.30
CA LEU A 270 0.75 -5.41 -15.81
C LEU A 270 2.04 -6.18 -15.52
N GLU A 271 2.84 -6.46 -16.54
CA GLU A 271 4.18 -7.03 -16.32
C GLU A 271 5.11 -5.97 -15.73
N THR A 272 6.00 -6.39 -14.85
CA THR A 272 7.03 -5.56 -14.23
C THR A 272 8.40 -6.15 -14.49
N ASP A 273 9.43 -5.32 -14.46
CA ASP A 273 10.83 -5.77 -14.61
C ASP A 273 11.44 -6.29 -13.30
N GLU A 274 10.76 -6.07 -12.18
CA GLU A 274 11.13 -6.47 -10.83
C GLU A 274 9.87 -6.84 -10.05
N VAL A 275 10.02 -7.63 -9.00
CA VAL A 275 8.91 -8.00 -8.10
C VAL A 275 8.41 -6.75 -7.37
N PRO A 276 7.16 -6.32 -7.58
CA PRO A 276 6.59 -5.15 -6.92
C PRO A 276 6.17 -5.50 -5.48
N GLU A 277 6.50 -4.63 -4.52
CA GLU A 277 6.14 -4.82 -3.11
C GLU A 277 4.99 -3.91 -2.68
N SER A 278 5.15 -2.58 -2.77
CA SER A 278 4.10 -1.61 -2.47
C SER A 278 3.68 -0.88 -3.74
N LEU A 279 2.44 -0.44 -3.79
CA LEU A 279 1.87 0.24 -4.96
C LEU A 279 1.27 1.58 -4.56
N VAL A 280 1.43 2.60 -5.42
CA VAL A 280 0.68 3.85 -5.34
C VAL A 280 0.34 4.36 -6.74
N PHE A 281 -0.90 4.81 -6.91
CA PHE A 281 -1.34 5.50 -8.12
C PHE A 281 -1.15 6.99 -7.95
N HIS A 282 -0.48 7.64 -8.90
CA HIS A 282 -0.35 9.09 -8.96
C HIS A 282 -0.17 9.54 -10.42
N ASP A 283 -0.94 10.55 -10.84
CA ASP A 283 -0.85 11.21 -12.14
C ASP A 283 -0.73 10.25 -13.34
N LYS A 284 -1.67 9.29 -13.44
CA LYS A 284 -1.73 8.24 -14.48
C LYS A 284 -0.60 7.21 -14.47
N PHE A 285 0.15 7.15 -13.40
CA PHE A 285 1.18 6.14 -13.21
C PHE A 285 0.85 5.24 -12.01
N ILE A 286 1.16 3.96 -12.14
CA ILE A 286 1.36 3.07 -11.00
C ILE A 286 2.84 3.12 -10.65
N TYR A 287 3.15 3.64 -9.48
CA TYR A 287 4.47 3.55 -8.88
C TYR A 287 4.52 2.30 -8.02
N TYR A 288 5.64 1.60 -8.09
CA TYR A 288 5.84 0.43 -7.24
C TYR A 288 7.25 0.41 -6.66
N THR A 289 7.34 0.00 -5.41
CA THR A 289 8.63 -0.28 -4.78
C THR A 289 9.07 -1.68 -5.14
N CYS A 290 10.36 -1.89 -5.29
CA CYS A 290 10.97 -3.17 -5.56
C CYS A 290 12.36 -3.23 -4.94
N ARG A 291 13.04 -4.35 -5.06
CA ARG A 291 14.37 -4.54 -4.48
C ARG A 291 15.40 -3.52 -4.96
N GLN A 292 15.29 -3.04 -6.18
CA GLN A 292 16.22 -2.08 -6.78
C GLN A 292 15.75 -0.62 -6.70
N GLY A 293 14.69 -0.32 -5.97
CA GLY A 293 14.20 1.04 -5.76
C GLY A 293 12.73 1.23 -6.10
N ILE A 294 12.39 2.36 -6.70
CA ILE A 294 11.02 2.72 -7.08
C ILE A 294 10.92 2.80 -8.60
N ARG A 295 9.90 2.15 -9.15
CA ARG A 295 9.60 2.09 -10.58
C ARG A 295 8.23 2.67 -10.86
N ARG A 296 7.90 2.92 -12.13
CA ARG A 296 6.55 3.35 -12.53
C ARG A 296 6.13 2.78 -13.87
N ILE A 297 4.83 2.57 -14.01
CA ILE A 297 4.17 2.15 -15.25
C ILE A 297 3.15 3.22 -15.62
N HIS A 298 3.21 3.73 -16.84
CA HIS A 298 2.22 4.67 -17.34
C HIS A 298 0.94 3.94 -17.76
N LEU A 299 -0.20 4.34 -17.20
CA LEU A 299 -1.52 3.86 -17.61
C LEU A 299 -2.03 4.75 -18.75
N SER A 300 -1.81 4.35 -19.99
CA SER A 300 -2.36 5.12 -21.10
C SER A 300 -3.86 4.87 -21.29
N GLN A 301 -4.57 5.90 -21.72
CA GLN A 301 -6.01 5.88 -21.95
C GLN A 301 -6.45 5.22 -23.28
N ASP A 302 -5.57 4.54 -23.99
CA ASP A 302 -6.01 3.76 -25.17
C ASP A 302 -6.76 2.51 -24.69
N ARG A 303 -8.00 2.72 -24.32
CA ARG A 303 -9.00 1.71 -23.96
C ARG A 303 -9.93 1.45 -25.10
#